data_ad3b33b1d23f03edb2d598720f90a26c
#
_entry.id   ad3b33b1d23f03edb2d598720f90a26c
#
_cell.length_a   1.000
_cell.length_b   1.000
_cell.length_c   1.000
_cell.angle_alpha   90.00
_cell.angle_beta   90.00
_cell.angle_gamma   90.00
#
_symmetry.space_group_name_H-M   'P 1'
#
loop_
_entity.id
_entity.type
_entity.pdbx_description
1 polymer ?
#
loop_
_entity_poly.entity_id
_entity_poly.type
_entity_poly.pdbx_seq_one_letter_code
_entity_poly.pdbx_strand_id
1 'polypeptide(L)'
;MKSIRLLLTLALTTLAASAKDYPNVTVFQYGTEGYNIYRIPAIVRAANGDLLTFCEARVGGDASEIDLVMKRSQDQGKSWGPLKVVQKNMAFAVLFPKDTPPITIGNPAPVVDMLDPDHPGRIWMPFTLENDRVFVIYSDDHGETWSKRREITEGNKRDSWGWYATGPVHSIQIQRGSNKGRLVIPVDHRVGADGKDKGPYGAHVLYSDDHGKTWQLGAVDKTYGDDLNANETTVVELNDGRLYFNTRDNDGKARGNRGHAYSSDGGVTFDASGNAAYKVFQPSPGVLDPPIVQCAVLRAASTLDGDDHNVILFSGPDENGPSGKGRSDLRVRYSTDETKTWRDGPLIHVGPAAYSDMVRIDPKGSRIGVFFEAGDPGGKQNRIDFTSILLGDLKGSSE
;
A
#
# COMPACT_ATOMS: atom_id res chain seq x y z
N MET A 1 -49.56 27.10 -53.76
CA MET A 1 -48.17 26.81 -53.56
C MET A 1 -47.98 26.43 -52.08
N LYS A 2 -47.87 25.14 -51.79
CA LYS A 2 -47.63 24.63 -50.37
C LYS A 2 -46.18 24.33 -50.24
N SER A 3 -45.50 25.06 -49.35
CA SER A 3 -44.07 24.84 -49.00
C SER A 3 -43.91 23.67 -48.01
N ILE A 4 -43.27 22.62 -48.44
CA ILE A 4 -42.88 21.49 -47.60
C ILE A 4 -41.57 21.86 -46.91
N ARG A 5 -41.57 21.98 -45.56
CA ARG A 5 -40.37 22.09 -44.76
C ARG A 5 -39.87 20.68 -44.40
N LEU A 6 -38.71 20.35 -44.91
CA LEU A 6 -38.00 19.11 -44.59
C LEU A 6 -37.26 19.34 -43.25
N LEU A 7 -37.67 18.67 -42.18
CA LEU A 7 -36.90 18.60 -40.92
C LEU A 7 -35.84 17.53 -41.09
N LEU A 8 -34.59 17.94 -41.13
CA LEU A 8 -33.45 17.05 -41.01
C LEU A 8 -33.18 16.79 -39.53
N THR A 9 -33.50 15.60 -39.04
CA THR A 9 -33.15 15.15 -37.68
C THR A 9 -31.73 14.60 -37.72
N LEU A 10 -30.78 15.36 -37.16
CA LEU A 10 -29.39 14.90 -36.95
C LEU A 10 -29.38 13.96 -35.74
N ALA A 11 -29.27 12.67 -35.98
CA ALA A 11 -29.02 11.69 -34.90
C ALA A 11 -27.55 11.79 -34.48
N LEU A 12 -27.29 12.42 -33.34
CA LEU A 12 -25.98 12.30 -32.63
C LEU A 12 -25.86 10.88 -32.06
N THR A 13 -25.15 10.02 -32.73
CA THR A 13 -24.66 8.77 -32.13
C THR A 13 -23.48 9.12 -31.24
N THR A 14 -23.72 9.24 -29.96
CA THR A 14 -22.63 9.22 -28.97
C THR A 14 -22.02 7.83 -28.97
N LEU A 15 -20.84 7.66 -29.56
CA LEU A 15 -19.99 6.50 -29.27
C LEU A 15 -19.66 6.56 -27.79
N ALA A 16 -20.34 5.76 -26.97
CA ALA A 16 -19.86 5.46 -25.65
C ALA A 16 -18.52 4.70 -25.83
N ALA A 17 -17.41 5.32 -25.47
CA ALA A 17 -16.14 4.62 -25.38
C ALA A 17 -16.36 3.45 -24.41
N SER A 18 -16.23 2.23 -24.91
CA SER A 18 -16.28 1.03 -24.07
C SER A 18 -15.19 1.16 -23.01
N ALA A 19 -15.57 1.16 -21.73
CA ALA A 19 -14.58 1.08 -20.64
C ALA A 19 -13.68 -0.13 -20.90
N LYS A 20 -12.37 0.10 -20.84
CA LYS A 20 -11.39 -0.99 -21.02
C LYS A 20 -11.60 -2.00 -19.89
N ASP A 21 -11.74 -3.26 -20.26
CA ASP A 21 -11.82 -4.35 -19.29
C ASP A 21 -10.42 -4.71 -18.79
N TYR A 22 -10.25 -4.78 -17.48
CA TYR A 22 -9.02 -5.21 -16.79
C TYR A 22 -9.27 -6.58 -16.16
N PRO A 23 -8.93 -7.69 -16.84
CA PRO A 23 -9.25 -9.02 -16.35
C PRO A 23 -8.51 -9.28 -15.03
N ASN A 24 -9.27 -9.67 -14.03
CA ASN A 24 -8.76 -9.99 -12.70
C ASN A 24 -8.43 -11.48 -12.58
N VAL A 25 -7.36 -11.79 -11.87
CA VAL A 25 -7.01 -13.15 -11.42
C VAL A 25 -7.18 -13.19 -9.91
N THR A 26 -8.07 -14.05 -9.41
CA THR A 26 -8.21 -14.26 -7.96
C THR A 26 -6.98 -14.98 -7.42
N VAL A 27 -6.27 -14.30 -6.51
CA VAL A 27 -5.05 -14.85 -5.86
C VAL A 27 -5.41 -15.57 -4.58
N PHE A 28 -6.23 -14.94 -3.73
CA PHE A 28 -6.70 -15.52 -2.48
C PHE A 28 -8.22 -15.45 -2.40
N GLN A 29 -8.86 -16.61 -2.27
CA GLN A 29 -10.31 -16.72 -2.13
C GLN A 29 -10.67 -17.02 -0.67
N TYR A 30 -11.62 -16.26 -0.08
CA TYR A 30 -12.11 -16.54 1.28
C TYR A 30 -12.68 -17.95 1.39
N GLY A 31 -12.46 -18.60 2.53
CA GLY A 31 -12.94 -19.95 2.79
C GLY A 31 -12.14 -21.05 2.11
N THR A 32 -10.96 -20.76 1.55
CA THR A 32 -10.10 -21.74 0.90
C THR A 32 -8.77 -21.91 1.63
N GLU A 33 -8.03 -22.96 1.31
CA GLU A 33 -6.66 -23.22 1.76
C GLU A 33 -6.48 -23.18 3.30
N GLY A 34 -7.56 -23.42 4.06
CA GLY A 34 -7.56 -23.54 5.52
C GLY A 34 -7.84 -22.23 6.29
N TYR A 35 -8.15 -21.13 5.59
CA TYR A 35 -8.45 -19.84 6.20
C TYR A 35 -9.80 -19.29 5.73
N ASN A 36 -10.48 -18.58 6.61
CA ASN A 36 -11.80 -18.03 6.32
C ASN A 36 -11.73 -16.70 5.58
N ILE A 37 -10.68 -15.88 5.86
CA ILE A 37 -10.56 -14.50 5.38
C ILE A 37 -9.12 -14.23 4.99
N TYR A 38 -8.92 -13.49 3.90
CA TYR A 38 -7.62 -12.98 3.46
C TYR A 38 -7.68 -11.46 3.35
N ARG A 39 -6.81 -10.76 4.06
CA ARG A 39 -6.81 -9.30 4.09
C ARG A 39 -5.41 -8.70 4.07
N ILE A 40 -5.31 -7.38 3.91
CA ILE A 40 -4.08 -6.59 4.03
C ILE A 40 -3.06 -7.02 2.96
N PRO A 41 -3.38 -6.75 1.67
CA PRO A 41 -2.54 -7.13 0.55
C PRO A 41 -1.24 -6.32 0.50
N ALA A 42 -0.12 -6.98 0.22
CA ALA A 42 1.14 -6.36 -0.17
C ALA A 42 1.79 -7.16 -1.31
N ILE A 43 2.49 -6.48 -2.22
CA ILE A 43 3.11 -7.12 -3.38
C ILE A 43 4.50 -6.53 -3.65
N VAL A 44 5.46 -7.38 -3.97
CA VAL A 44 6.78 -6.96 -4.47
C VAL A 44 7.21 -7.80 -5.66
N ARG A 45 8.15 -7.28 -6.43
CA ARG A 45 8.86 -8.00 -7.47
C ARG A 45 10.23 -8.41 -6.95
N ALA A 46 10.47 -9.72 -6.87
CA ALA A 46 11.76 -10.27 -6.50
C ALA A 46 12.83 -9.99 -7.57
N ALA A 47 14.11 -10.09 -7.20
CA ALA A 47 15.22 -9.82 -8.10
C ALA A 47 15.26 -10.73 -9.36
N ASN A 48 14.77 -11.97 -9.25
CA ASN A 48 14.62 -12.91 -10.36
C ASN A 48 13.43 -12.59 -11.29
N GLY A 49 12.59 -11.61 -10.95
CA GLY A 49 11.42 -11.20 -11.73
C GLY A 49 10.09 -11.79 -11.28
N ASP A 50 10.08 -12.72 -10.36
CA ASP A 50 8.85 -13.27 -9.79
C ASP A 50 8.07 -12.21 -9.05
N LEU A 51 6.75 -12.28 -9.12
CA LEU A 51 5.87 -11.47 -8.26
C LEU A 51 5.53 -12.26 -7.01
N LEU A 52 5.71 -11.63 -5.85
CA LEU A 52 5.38 -12.21 -4.56
C LEU A 52 4.28 -11.38 -3.91
N THR A 53 3.12 -12.01 -3.67
CA THR A 53 2.00 -11.43 -2.95
C THR A 53 1.99 -11.91 -1.52
N PHE A 54 1.68 -11.01 -0.60
CA PHE A 54 1.56 -11.29 0.83
C PHE A 54 0.22 -10.81 1.33
N CYS A 55 -0.32 -11.49 2.32
CA CYS A 55 -1.51 -11.03 3.04
C CYS A 55 -1.60 -11.68 4.42
N GLU A 56 -2.54 -11.19 5.20
CA GLU A 56 -3.01 -11.84 6.43
C GLU A 56 -4.02 -12.92 6.09
N ALA A 57 -3.76 -14.15 6.53
CA ALA A 57 -4.66 -15.28 6.45
C ALA A 57 -5.29 -15.51 7.83
N ARG A 58 -6.58 -15.29 7.94
CA ARG A 58 -7.32 -15.14 9.19
C ARG A 58 -8.33 -16.27 9.40
N VAL A 59 -8.46 -16.70 10.65
CA VAL A 59 -9.56 -17.60 11.06
C VAL A 59 -10.86 -16.83 11.24
N GLY A 60 -10.78 -15.55 11.61
CA GLY A 60 -11.94 -14.68 11.85
C GLY A 60 -11.68 -13.22 11.53
N GLY A 61 -12.15 -12.31 12.39
CA GLY A 61 -11.95 -10.86 12.25
C GLY A 61 -10.54 -10.39 12.62
N ASP A 62 -10.38 -9.07 12.81
CA ASP A 62 -9.08 -8.43 13.06
C ASP A 62 -8.37 -8.91 14.33
N ALA A 63 -9.10 -9.42 15.33
CA ALA A 63 -8.57 -9.96 16.57
C ALA A 63 -8.63 -11.50 16.64
N SER A 64 -8.54 -12.19 15.49
CA SER A 64 -8.51 -13.66 15.43
C SER A 64 -7.07 -14.17 15.30
N GLU A 65 -6.92 -15.50 15.22
CA GLU A 65 -5.67 -16.10 14.77
C GLU A 65 -5.35 -15.65 13.34
N ILE A 66 -4.15 -15.10 13.14
CA ILE A 66 -3.72 -14.57 11.85
C ILE A 66 -2.31 -15.07 11.54
N ASP A 67 -2.14 -15.75 10.41
CA ASP A 67 -0.85 -16.10 9.83
C ASP A 67 -0.49 -15.11 8.70
N LEU A 68 0.78 -14.88 8.44
CA LEU A 68 1.25 -14.24 7.21
C LEU A 68 1.52 -15.29 6.15
N VAL A 69 0.90 -15.10 5.00
CA VAL A 69 0.99 -16.03 3.87
C VAL A 69 1.43 -15.33 2.60
N MET A 70 1.90 -16.11 1.63
CA MET A 70 2.28 -15.63 0.31
C MET A 70 1.84 -16.57 -0.80
N LYS A 71 1.70 -16.02 -2.01
CA LYS A 71 1.70 -16.76 -3.27
C LYS A 71 2.69 -16.11 -4.24
N ARG A 72 3.22 -16.92 -5.16
CA ARG A 72 4.20 -16.51 -6.16
C ARG A 72 3.64 -16.66 -7.56
N SER A 73 3.94 -15.69 -8.42
CA SER A 73 3.75 -15.78 -9.86
C SER A 73 5.09 -15.69 -10.58
N GLN A 74 5.35 -16.64 -11.48
CA GLN A 74 6.53 -16.70 -12.34
C GLN A 74 6.21 -16.26 -13.78
N ASP A 75 4.97 -15.90 -14.06
CA ASP A 75 4.44 -15.54 -15.38
C ASP A 75 3.80 -14.15 -15.43
N GLN A 76 4.33 -13.24 -14.59
CA GLN A 76 3.90 -11.84 -14.53
C GLN A 76 2.44 -11.65 -14.06
N GLY A 77 1.97 -12.50 -13.15
CA GLY A 77 0.65 -12.40 -12.53
C GLY A 77 -0.47 -13.12 -13.29
N LYS A 78 -0.16 -13.87 -14.35
CA LYS A 78 -1.17 -14.65 -15.10
C LYS A 78 -1.66 -15.87 -14.32
N SER A 79 -0.77 -16.48 -13.55
CA SER A 79 -1.10 -17.56 -12.63
C SER A 79 -0.30 -17.46 -11.33
N TRP A 80 -0.82 -18.10 -10.27
CA TRP A 80 -0.26 -18.03 -8.93
C TRP A 80 -0.07 -19.46 -8.38
N GLY A 81 1.10 -19.67 -7.79
CA GLY A 81 1.45 -20.95 -7.16
C GLY A 81 0.67 -21.24 -5.87
N PRO A 82 0.94 -22.34 -5.19
CA PRO A 82 0.27 -22.71 -3.95
C PRO A 82 0.57 -21.70 -2.83
N LEU A 83 -0.34 -21.62 -1.87
CA LEU A 83 -0.15 -20.85 -0.65
C LEU A 83 1.04 -21.36 0.16
N LYS A 84 1.92 -20.45 0.56
CA LYS A 84 3.01 -20.70 1.51
C LYS A 84 2.80 -19.86 2.77
N VAL A 85 2.94 -20.47 3.93
CA VAL A 85 2.95 -19.75 5.20
C VAL A 85 4.33 -19.15 5.41
N VAL A 86 4.40 -17.84 5.48
CA VAL A 86 5.63 -17.07 5.70
C VAL A 86 5.97 -17.00 7.19
N GLN A 87 4.96 -16.72 8.02
CA GLN A 87 5.09 -16.69 9.47
C GLN A 87 3.80 -17.18 10.11
N LYS A 88 3.91 -18.17 10.99
CA LYS A 88 2.78 -18.66 11.81
C LYS A 88 2.64 -17.85 13.09
N ASN A 89 1.41 -17.50 13.44
CA ASN A 89 1.05 -16.87 14.71
C ASN A 89 1.44 -17.75 15.91
N MET A 90 1.16 -19.05 15.83
CA MET A 90 1.47 -19.99 16.91
C MET A 90 2.97 -20.11 17.22
N ALA A 91 3.85 -19.66 16.34
CA ALA A 91 5.29 -19.56 16.65
C ALA A 91 5.59 -18.52 17.76
N PHE A 92 4.63 -17.65 18.07
CA PHE A 92 4.72 -16.66 19.15
C PHE A 92 4.11 -17.13 20.47
N ALA A 93 3.46 -18.29 20.51
CA ALA A 93 2.81 -18.80 21.73
C ALA A 93 3.75 -18.87 22.94
N VAL A 94 5.05 -19.05 22.71
CA VAL A 94 6.08 -19.07 23.79
C VAL A 94 6.23 -17.72 24.53
N LEU A 95 5.70 -16.63 23.95
CA LEU A 95 5.78 -15.27 24.52
C LEU A 95 4.56 -14.94 25.39
N PHE A 96 3.56 -15.82 25.43
CA PHE A 96 2.28 -15.60 26.08
C PHE A 96 1.96 -16.68 27.10
N PRO A 97 1.13 -16.39 28.12
CA PRO A 97 0.56 -17.41 29.00
C PRO A 97 -0.23 -18.47 28.23
N LYS A 98 -0.40 -19.66 28.80
CA LYS A 98 -1.06 -20.80 28.13
C LYS A 98 -2.50 -20.54 27.70
N ASP A 99 -3.22 -19.66 28.39
CA ASP A 99 -4.63 -19.33 28.15
C ASP A 99 -4.78 -17.98 27.45
N THR A 100 -3.78 -17.56 26.66
CA THR A 100 -3.82 -16.31 25.90
C THR A 100 -4.88 -16.38 24.82
N PRO A 101 -5.61 -15.27 24.55
CA PRO A 101 -6.49 -15.12 23.39
C PRO A 101 -5.77 -15.43 22.07
N PRO A 102 -6.49 -15.58 20.96
CA PRO A 102 -5.91 -15.78 19.65
C PRO A 102 -4.77 -14.78 19.38
N ILE A 103 -3.63 -15.27 18.90
CA ILE A 103 -2.45 -14.44 18.62
C ILE A 103 -2.61 -13.87 17.21
N THR A 104 -2.49 -12.55 17.08
CA THR A 104 -2.52 -11.85 15.81
C THR A 104 -1.12 -11.44 15.38
N ILE A 105 -0.77 -11.72 14.11
CA ILE A 105 0.37 -11.12 13.44
C ILE A 105 -0.13 -10.48 12.15
N GLY A 106 0.42 -9.32 11.76
CA GLY A 106 -0.18 -8.63 10.62
C GLY A 106 0.65 -7.50 10.06
N ASN A 107 0.03 -6.75 9.16
CA ASN A 107 0.57 -5.55 8.53
C ASN A 107 1.88 -5.82 7.77
N PRO A 108 1.91 -6.75 6.80
CA PRO A 108 3.11 -7.04 6.02
C PRO A 108 3.55 -5.81 5.22
N ALA A 109 4.84 -5.42 5.35
CA ALA A 109 5.39 -4.26 4.67
C ALA A 109 6.72 -4.62 3.94
N PRO A 110 6.68 -5.50 2.93
CA PRO A 110 7.87 -6.04 2.29
C PRO A 110 8.68 -4.96 1.57
N VAL A 111 10.01 -5.12 1.57
CA VAL A 111 10.95 -4.35 0.76
C VAL A 111 12.01 -5.26 0.15
N VAL A 112 12.37 -5.01 -1.11
CA VAL A 112 13.44 -5.73 -1.79
C VAL A 112 14.70 -4.87 -1.77
N ASP A 113 15.74 -5.37 -1.11
CA ASP A 113 17.05 -4.72 -1.04
C ASP A 113 17.91 -5.13 -2.25
N MET A 114 17.87 -4.31 -3.30
CA MET A 114 18.62 -4.55 -4.53
C MET A 114 20.07 -4.08 -4.44
N LEU A 115 20.41 -3.31 -3.42
CA LEU A 115 21.70 -2.63 -3.28
C LEU A 115 22.57 -3.20 -2.16
N ASP A 116 22.11 -4.25 -1.44
CA ASP A 116 22.95 -5.00 -0.51
C ASP A 116 24.10 -5.66 -1.27
N PRO A 117 25.38 -5.30 -0.98
CA PRO A 117 26.52 -5.87 -1.70
C PRO A 117 26.73 -7.37 -1.42
N ASP A 118 26.30 -7.85 -0.26
CA ASP A 118 26.46 -9.23 0.17
C ASP A 118 25.26 -10.12 -0.23
N HIS A 119 24.06 -9.54 -0.27
CA HIS A 119 22.81 -10.24 -0.53
C HIS A 119 21.88 -9.44 -1.46
N PRO A 120 22.28 -9.14 -2.71
CA PRO A 120 21.48 -8.34 -3.62
C PRO A 120 20.16 -9.05 -3.95
N GLY A 121 19.04 -8.36 -3.70
CA GLY A 121 17.70 -8.91 -3.89
C GLY A 121 17.11 -9.58 -2.65
N ARG A 122 17.75 -9.45 -1.46
CA ARG A 122 17.15 -9.85 -0.19
C ARG A 122 15.79 -9.18 -0.02
N ILE A 123 14.81 -9.96 0.40
CA ILE A 123 13.47 -9.46 0.69
C ILE A 123 13.33 -9.38 2.20
N TRP A 124 13.19 -8.19 2.74
CA TRP A 124 12.81 -7.96 4.12
C TRP A 124 11.30 -7.93 4.25
N MET A 125 10.77 -8.54 5.30
CA MET A 125 9.36 -8.53 5.65
C MET A 125 9.20 -8.03 7.08
N PRO A 126 9.02 -6.73 7.30
CA PRO A 126 8.54 -6.18 8.55
C PRO A 126 7.07 -6.54 8.76
N PHE A 127 6.71 -6.83 10.01
CA PHE A 127 5.33 -7.12 10.41
C PHE A 127 5.14 -6.90 11.91
N THR A 128 3.91 -6.90 12.39
CA THR A 128 3.60 -6.68 13.79
C THR A 128 3.04 -7.93 14.48
N LEU A 129 3.27 -8.01 15.80
CA LEU A 129 2.61 -8.94 16.72
C LEU A 129 1.69 -8.12 17.62
N GLU A 130 0.39 -8.46 17.64
CA GLU A 130 -0.66 -7.81 18.46
C GLU A 130 -0.78 -6.30 18.22
N ASN A 131 -0.36 -5.80 17.04
CA ASN A 131 -0.21 -4.36 16.79
C ASN A 131 0.52 -3.60 17.90
N ASP A 132 1.48 -4.24 18.52
CA ASP A 132 2.24 -3.72 19.66
C ASP A 132 3.76 -3.86 19.46
N ARG A 133 4.21 -5.04 19.02
CA ARG A 133 5.62 -5.36 18.83
C ARG A 133 5.94 -5.53 17.36
N VAL A 134 7.10 -5.06 16.93
CA VAL A 134 7.54 -5.13 15.54
C VAL A 134 8.65 -6.15 15.33
N PHE A 135 8.51 -6.96 14.29
CA PHE A 135 9.42 -8.01 13.91
C PHE A 135 9.85 -7.88 12.46
N VAL A 136 10.98 -8.47 12.13
CA VAL A 136 11.46 -8.63 10.76
C VAL A 136 11.89 -10.08 10.51
N ILE A 137 11.62 -10.56 9.31
CA ILE A 137 12.21 -11.75 8.70
C ILE A 137 12.76 -11.37 7.34
N TYR A 138 13.60 -12.20 6.75
CA TYR A 138 14.10 -11.99 5.40
C TYR A 138 14.18 -13.30 4.61
N SER A 139 14.24 -13.15 3.29
CA SER A 139 14.50 -14.22 2.33
C SER A 139 15.63 -13.82 1.39
N ASP A 140 16.60 -14.73 1.19
CA ASP A 140 17.72 -14.58 0.25
C ASP A 140 17.51 -15.38 -1.05
N ASP A 141 16.41 -16.12 -1.15
CA ASP A 141 16.08 -17.05 -2.21
C ASP A 141 14.74 -16.74 -2.89
N HIS A 142 14.46 -15.43 -3.01
CA HIS A 142 13.25 -14.93 -3.68
C HIS A 142 11.95 -15.45 -3.04
N GLY A 143 11.92 -15.61 -1.71
CA GLY A 143 10.74 -16.03 -0.94
C GLY A 143 10.53 -17.54 -0.90
N GLU A 144 11.52 -18.38 -1.28
CA GLU A 144 11.41 -19.83 -1.09
C GLU A 144 11.50 -20.21 0.37
N THR A 145 12.48 -19.64 1.09
CA THR A 145 12.64 -19.81 2.53
C THR A 145 12.75 -18.48 3.24
N TRP A 146 12.40 -18.48 4.52
CA TRP A 146 12.42 -17.30 5.37
C TRP A 146 13.27 -17.52 6.61
N SER A 147 13.98 -16.50 7.02
CA SER A 147 14.82 -16.50 8.21
C SER A 147 14.00 -16.67 9.50
N LYS A 148 14.67 -16.97 10.59
CA LYS A 148 14.07 -16.80 11.92
C LYS A 148 13.70 -15.34 12.14
N ARG A 149 12.55 -15.10 12.80
CA ARG A 149 12.10 -13.77 13.15
C ARG A 149 13.05 -13.10 14.14
N ARG A 150 13.24 -11.82 13.96
CA ARG A 150 13.97 -10.95 14.87
C ARG A 150 13.08 -9.80 15.31
N GLU A 151 12.97 -9.59 16.61
CA GLU A 151 12.28 -8.43 17.14
C GLU A 151 13.13 -7.17 17.00
N ILE A 152 12.48 -6.07 16.64
CA ILE A 152 13.09 -4.75 16.49
C ILE A 152 12.29 -3.67 17.23
N THR A 153 11.49 -4.02 18.22
CA THR A 153 10.63 -3.09 18.97
C THR A 153 11.45 -2.13 19.81
N GLU A 154 12.48 -2.64 20.49
CA GLU A 154 13.35 -1.83 21.36
C GLU A 154 14.05 -0.73 20.57
N GLY A 155 13.97 0.51 21.05
CA GLY A 155 14.50 1.70 20.38
C GLY A 155 13.65 2.23 19.22
N ASN A 156 12.70 1.44 18.72
CA ASN A 156 11.85 1.77 17.56
C ASN A 156 10.39 2.05 17.92
N LYS A 157 9.98 1.73 19.12
CA LYS A 157 8.67 2.07 19.67
C LYS A 157 8.83 2.89 20.95
N ARG A 158 8.01 3.92 21.13
CA ARG A 158 7.98 4.71 22.37
C ARG A 158 7.03 4.08 23.37
N ASP A 159 7.35 4.19 24.66
CA ASP A 159 6.51 3.66 25.77
C ASP A 159 5.10 4.26 25.77
N SER A 160 4.95 5.50 25.27
CA SER A 160 3.66 6.18 25.16
C SER A 160 2.81 5.73 23.97
N TRP A 161 3.22 4.74 23.19
CA TRP A 161 2.46 4.22 22.06
C TRP A 161 1.78 2.90 22.42
N GLY A 162 0.44 2.90 22.39
CA GLY A 162 -0.38 1.72 22.69
C GLY A 162 -0.69 0.86 21.45
N TRP A 163 -0.46 1.40 20.25
CA TRP A 163 -0.63 0.72 18.98
C TRP A 163 0.60 0.95 18.11
N TYR A 164 0.91 -0.03 17.27
CA TYR A 164 2.01 0.04 16.32
C TYR A 164 1.69 -0.84 15.11
N ALA A 165 1.71 -0.29 13.87
CA ALA A 165 1.48 -1.04 12.66
C ALA A 165 2.44 -0.64 11.54
N THR A 166 3.09 -1.64 10.91
CA THR A 166 3.94 -1.42 9.74
C THR A 166 3.10 -1.27 8.48
N GLY A 167 3.39 -0.29 7.62
CA GLY A 167 2.68 -0.04 6.36
C GLY A 167 1.18 0.21 6.54
N PRO A 168 0.31 -0.81 6.22
CA PRO A 168 0.69 -1.97 5.41
C PRO A 168 0.86 -1.55 3.95
N VAL A 169 1.55 -2.25 3.17
CA VAL A 169 1.91 -2.29 1.75
C VAL A 169 3.42 -2.35 1.59
N HIS A 170 3.91 -2.40 0.33
CA HIS A 170 5.35 -2.42 0.10
C HIS A 170 6.05 -1.19 0.70
N SER A 171 7.25 -1.44 1.19
CA SER A 171 8.21 -0.43 1.62
C SER A 171 9.24 -0.19 0.51
N ILE A 172 10.12 0.81 0.66
CA ILE A 172 11.06 1.17 -0.39
C ILE A 172 12.51 1.07 0.02
N GLN A 173 13.39 0.88 -0.96
CA GLN A 173 14.80 1.19 -0.88
C GLN A 173 15.08 2.48 -1.64
N ILE A 174 15.74 3.44 -1.00
CA ILE A 174 16.14 4.70 -1.65
C ILE A 174 17.16 4.40 -2.75
N GLN A 175 16.90 4.90 -3.95
CA GLN A 175 17.72 4.65 -5.14
C GLN A 175 18.69 5.78 -5.44
N ARG A 176 18.51 6.97 -4.84
CA ARG A 176 19.18 8.22 -5.22
C ARG A 176 19.75 8.97 -4.04
N GLY A 177 20.66 9.92 -4.35
CA GLY A 177 21.19 10.87 -3.37
C GLY A 177 22.10 10.26 -2.32
N SER A 178 22.29 11.00 -1.22
CA SER A 178 23.16 10.62 -0.10
C SER A 178 22.66 9.44 0.71
N ASN A 179 21.35 9.18 0.67
CA ASN A 179 20.72 8.08 1.40
C ASN A 179 20.48 6.85 0.53
N LYS A 180 21.10 6.76 -0.66
CA LYS A 180 20.98 5.61 -1.55
C LYS A 180 21.35 4.31 -0.82
N GLY A 181 20.48 3.31 -0.93
CA GLY A 181 20.61 2.01 -0.25
C GLY A 181 19.81 1.90 1.04
N ARG A 182 19.41 3.04 1.65
CA ARG A 182 18.56 3.03 2.85
C ARG A 182 17.24 2.32 2.59
N LEU A 183 16.86 1.41 3.48
CA LEU A 183 15.53 0.83 3.52
C LEU A 183 14.63 1.74 4.36
N VAL A 184 13.41 2.02 3.86
CA VAL A 184 12.45 2.91 4.51
C VAL A 184 11.10 2.21 4.61
N ILE A 185 10.61 2.07 5.83
CA ILE A 185 9.32 1.46 6.15
C ILE A 185 8.41 2.54 6.73
N PRO A 186 7.29 2.88 6.07
CA PRO A 186 6.27 3.72 6.70
C PRO A 186 5.55 2.91 7.77
N VAL A 187 5.21 3.56 8.88
CA VAL A 187 4.63 2.93 10.07
C VAL A 187 3.64 3.89 10.70
N ASP A 188 2.64 3.38 11.37
CA ASP A 188 1.77 4.20 12.21
C ASP A 188 1.79 3.75 13.66
N HIS A 189 1.40 4.67 14.52
CA HIS A 189 1.26 4.42 15.96
C HIS A 189 0.00 5.09 16.49
N ARG A 190 -0.42 4.67 17.65
CA ARG A 190 -1.48 5.33 18.41
C ARG A 190 -0.98 5.67 19.80
N VAL A 191 -1.18 6.90 20.21
CA VAL A 191 -0.82 7.34 21.56
C VAL A 191 -1.72 6.65 22.58
N GLY A 192 -1.13 6.13 23.62
CA GLY A 192 -1.86 5.49 24.72
C GLY A 192 -0.89 5.11 25.83
N ALA A 193 -1.38 5.04 27.05
CA ALA A 193 -0.64 4.48 28.17
C ALA A 193 -0.92 2.98 28.27
N ASP A 194 0.08 2.22 28.72
CA ASP A 194 -0.06 0.80 29.06
C ASP A 194 -0.54 -0.12 27.94
N GLY A 195 -0.09 0.11 26.70
CA GLY A 195 -0.51 -0.68 25.54
C GLY A 195 -1.99 -0.53 25.18
N LYS A 196 -2.68 0.51 25.67
CA LYS A 196 -4.10 0.74 25.38
C LYS A 196 -4.28 1.64 24.17
N ASP A 197 -4.99 1.10 23.22
CA ASP A 197 -5.34 1.66 21.92
C ASP A 197 -6.45 2.72 22.05
N LYS A 198 -6.18 3.90 22.62
CA LYS A 198 -7.22 4.91 22.91
C LYS A 198 -6.91 6.36 22.54
N GLY A 199 -5.66 6.68 22.21
CA GLY A 199 -5.26 8.05 21.86
C GLY A 199 -5.37 8.35 20.37
N PRO A 200 -4.93 9.53 19.94
CA PRO A 200 -4.82 9.88 18.53
C PRO A 200 -3.76 9.03 17.81
N TYR A 201 -3.92 8.87 16.52
CA TYR A 201 -2.95 8.25 15.65
C TYR A 201 -1.85 9.24 15.24
N GLY A 202 -0.72 8.69 14.80
CA GLY A 202 0.35 9.43 14.16
C GLY A 202 1.18 8.48 13.28
N ALA A 203 1.71 8.99 12.19
CA ALA A 203 2.62 8.25 11.34
C ALA A 203 4.06 8.41 11.79
N HIS A 204 4.90 7.42 11.50
CA HIS A 204 6.33 7.49 11.70
C HIS A 204 7.08 6.64 10.68
N VAL A 205 8.38 6.66 10.73
CA VAL A 205 9.27 5.93 9.80
C VAL A 205 10.21 5.04 10.59
N LEU A 206 10.41 3.82 10.11
CA LEU A 206 11.59 3.03 10.42
C LEU A 206 12.52 3.04 9.23
N TYR A 207 13.83 3.10 9.47
CA TYR A 207 14.82 2.99 8.41
C TYR A 207 16.01 2.15 8.81
N SER A 208 16.75 1.66 7.81
CA SER A 208 18.02 0.95 7.99
C SER A 208 19.04 1.45 6.99
N ASP A 209 20.24 1.80 7.46
CA ASP A 209 21.39 2.23 6.65
C ASP A 209 22.39 1.10 6.40
N ASP A 210 22.14 -0.09 6.95
CA ASP A 210 23.04 -1.23 6.94
C ASP A 210 22.40 -2.51 6.39
N HIS A 211 21.50 -2.32 5.41
CA HIS A 211 20.83 -3.42 4.72
C HIS A 211 20.02 -4.31 5.68
N GLY A 212 19.28 -3.68 6.63
CA GLY A 212 18.39 -4.35 7.57
C GLY A 212 19.11 -5.03 8.76
N LYS A 213 20.44 -4.88 8.90
CA LYS A 213 21.16 -5.40 10.09
C LYS A 213 20.70 -4.70 11.36
N THR A 214 20.51 -3.37 11.30
CA THR A 214 19.90 -2.58 12.38
C THR A 214 18.77 -1.71 11.83
N TRP A 215 17.82 -1.37 12.70
CA TRP A 215 16.67 -0.53 12.37
C TRP A 215 16.59 0.63 13.34
N GLN A 216 16.20 1.80 12.87
CA GLN A 216 16.16 3.04 13.64
C GLN A 216 14.81 3.73 13.45
N LEU A 217 14.34 4.34 14.54
CA LEU A 217 13.18 5.23 14.51
C LEU A 217 13.59 6.54 13.84
N GLY A 218 12.94 6.85 12.71
CA GLY A 218 13.13 8.08 11.96
C GLY A 218 12.11 9.16 12.30
N ALA A 219 11.55 9.75 11.23
CA ALA A 219 10.53 10.79 11.31
C ALA A 219 9.32 10.34 12.13
N VAL A 220 8.82 11.22 12.99
CA VAL A 220 7.62 10.97 13.80
C VAL A 220 6.69 12.16 13.72
N ASP A 221 5.46 11.91 13.30
CA ASP A 221 4.37 12.86 13.47
C ASP A 221 3.96 12.92 14.95
N LYS A 222 4.03 14.12 15.49
CA LYS A 222 3.67 14.45 16.90
C LYS A 222 2.52 15.44 16.96
N THR A 223 1.83 15.66 15.85
CA THR A 223 0.83 16.73 15.72
C THR A 223 -0.57 16.22 16.03
N TYR A 224 -0.71 15.57 17.15
CA TYR A 224 -1.96 14.92 17.58
C TYR A 224 -3.15 15.88 17.85
N GLY A 225 -2.98 17.16 17.70
CA GLY A 225 -4.01 18.15 17.97
C GLY A 225 -4.58 18.85 16.74
N ASP A 226 -4.14 18.52 15.55
CA ASP A 226 -4.71 19.04 14.30
C ASP A 226 -5.87 18.14 13.81
N ASP A 227 -6.53 18.54 12.70
CA ASP A 227 -7.70 17.84 12.19
C ASP A 227 -7.35 16.62 11.32
N LEU A 228 -6.06 16.23 11.22
CA LEU A 228 -5.60 15.08 10.46
C LEU A 228 -4.99 14.04 11.39
N ASN A 229 -5.57 12.85 11.38
CA ASN A 229 -5.20 11.74 12.25
C ASN A 229 -4.46 10.66 11.43
N ALA A 230 -3.15 10.89 11.18
CA ALA A 230 -2.30 10.06 10.31
C ALA A 230 -2.23 8.62 10.82
N ASN A 231 -2.55 7.65 9.95
CA ASN A 231 -2.61 6.23 10.26
C ASN A 231 -1.83 5.43 9.21
N GLU A 232 -2.40 4.40 8.60
CA GLU A 232 -1.77 3.58 7.56
C GLU A 232 -1.16 4.45 6.46
N THR A 233 0.16 4.32 6.29
CA THR A 233 0.96 5.23 5.48
C THR A 233 1.75 4.48 4.42
N THR A 234 1.86 5.05 3.25
CA THR A 234 2.64 4.57 2.12
C THR A 234 3.68 5.60 1.72
N VAL A 235 4.76 5.20 1.05
CA VAL A 235 5.90 6.07 0.73
C VAL A 235 6.41 5.85 -0.69
N VAL A 236 6.90 6.92 -1.32
CA VAL A 236 7.62 6.86 -2.60
C VAL A 236 8.77 7.87 -2.63
N GLU A 237 9.88 7.49 -3.29
CA GLU A 237 10.99 8.39 -3.56
C GLU A 237 10.69 9.26 -4.78
N LEU A 238 10.85 10.58 -4.65
CA LEU A 238 10.71 11.56 -5.73
C LEU A 238 12.03 11.72 -6.51
N ASN A 239 11.96 12.28 -7.71
CA ASN A 239 13.14 12.49 -8.53
C ASN A 239 14.13 13.51 -7.96
N ASP A 240 13.67 14.40 -7.10
CA ASP A 240 14.54 15.35 -6.38
C ASP A 240 15.19 14.75 -5.12
N GLY A 241 14.95 13.46 -4.84
CA GLY A 241 15.51 12.73 -3.71
C GLY A 241 14.69 12.83 -2.41
N ARG A 242 13.64 13.65 -2.39
CA ARG A 242 12.71 13.67 -1.26
C ARG A 242 11.86 12.40 -1.23
N LEU A 243 11.36 12.08 -0.05
CA LEU A 243 10.32 11.09 0.13
C LEU A 243 8.96 11.78 0.22
N TYR A 244 7.97 11.25 -0.48
CA TYR A 244 6.56 11.60 -0.36
C TYR A 244 5.85 10.51 0.41
N PHE A 245 5.19 10.89 1.49
CA PHE A 245 4.33 10.02 2.30
C PHE A 245 2.88 10.37 2.07
N ASN A 246 2.04 9.35 1.92
CA ASN A 246 0.60 9.52 1.84
C ASN A 246 -0.07 8.64 2.88
N THR A 247 -0.89 9.23 3.74
CA THR A 247 -1.48 8.57 4.91
C THR A 247 -3.00 8.55 4.86
N ARG A 248 -3.60 7.50 5.42
CA ARG A 248 -5.02 7.48 5.76
C ARG A 248 -5.27 8.49 6.87
N ASP A 249 -6.29 9.34 6.70
CA ASP A 249 -6.85 10.10 7.82
C ASP A 249 -7.88 9.24 8.52
N ASN A 250 -7.55 8.75 9.71
CA ASN A 250 -8.39 7.77 10.40
C ASN A 250 -9.69 8.36 10.94
N ASP A 251 -9.74 9.63 11.24
CA ASP A 251 -10.94 10.32 11.70
C ASP A 251 -11.85 10.79 10.56
N GLY A 252 -11.32 10.85 9.33
CA GLY A 252 -12.04 11.35 8.17
C GLY A 252 -12.43 12.83 8.26
N LYS A 253 -11.71 13.62 9.04
CA LYS A 253 -11.95 15.08 9.21
C LYS A 253 -11.30 15.90 8.12
N ALA A 254 -10.14 15.46 7.63
CA ALA A 254 -9.47 16.10 6.52
C ALA A 254 -10.26 15.83 5.23
N ARG A 255 -10.26 16.81 4.32
CA ARG A 255 -10.91 16.66 3.01
C ARG A 255 -10.27 15.49 2.26
N GLY A 256 -11.09 14.55 1.77
CA GLY A 256 -10.66 13.39 0.99
C GLY A 256 -10.09 12.24 1.82
N ASN A 257 -10.17 12.29 3.16
CA ASN A 257 -9.71 11.23 4.07
C ASN A 257 -8.24 10.80 3.86
N ARG A 258 -7.43 11.67 3.23
CA ARG A 258 -6.01 11.45 2.96
C ARG A 258 -5.18 12.66 3.35
N GLY A 259 -4.02 12.36 3.95
CA GLY A 259 -2.98 13.33 4.22
C GLY A 259 -1.70 13.02 3.45
N HIS A 260 -0.85 14.03 3.29
CA HIS A 260 0.50 13.84 2.74
C HIS A 260 1.53 14.67 3.48
N ALA A 261 2.77 14.17 3.48
CA ALA A 261 3.94 14.84 4.02
C ALA A 261 5.18 14.54 3.16
N TYR A 262 6.25 15.28 3.39
CA TYR A 262 7.54 15.08 2.73
C TYR A 262 8.65 14.86 3.76
N SER A 263 9.75 14.30 3.30
CA SER A 263 11.01 14.23 4.03
C SER A 263 12.17 14.49 3.07
N SER A 264 13.02 15.45 3.40
CA SER A 264 14.20 15.84 2.60
C SER A 264 15.48 15.14 3.03
N ASP A 265 15.44 14.36 4.11
CA ASP A 265 16.61 13.68 4.71
C ASP A 265 16.52 12.15 4.71
N GLY A 266 15.71 11.61 3.79
CA GLY A 266 15.53 10.17 3.63
C GLY A 266 14.77 9.51 4.78
N GLY A 267 13.79 10.21 5.37
CA GLY A 267 12.90 9.67 6.39
C GLY A 267 13.39 9.82 7.84
N VAL A 268 14.45 10.59 8.08
CA VAL A 268 14.92 10.86 9.46
C VAL A 268 14.01 11.87 10.15
N THR A 269 13.55 12.89 9.39
CA THR A 269 12.55 13.87 9.86
C THR A 269 11.50 14.12 8.79
N PHE A 270 10.29 14.50 9.20
CA PHE A 270 9.31 15.07 8.30
C PHE A 270 9.58 16.56 8.10
N ASP A 271 9.45 17.03 6.87
CA ASP A 271 9.48 18.44 6.54
C ASP A 271 8.26 19.14 7.14
N ALA A 272 8.40 20.42 7.52
CA ALA A 272 7.26 21.22 7.90
C ALA A 272 6.31 21.39 6.70
N SER A 273 5.00 21.24 6.92
CA SER A 273 4.00 21.32 5.83
C SER A 273 3.93 22.68 5.13
N GLY A 274 4.39 23.72 5.80
CA GLY A 274 4.21 25.12 5.35
C GLY A 274 2.79 25.66 5.57
N ASN A 275 1.88 24.85 6.12
CA ASN A 275 0.50 25.22 6.42
C ASN A 275 0.32 25.46 7.93
N ALA A 276 -0.20 26.63 8.32
CA ALA A 276 -0.36 27.00 9.72
C ALA A 276 -1.31 26.05 10.50
N ALA A 277 -2.28 25.43 9.83
CA ALA A 277 -3.23 24.50 10.43
C ALA A 277 -2.67 23.07 10.60
N TYR A 278 -1.64 22.72 9.83
CA TYR A 278 -1.04 21.37 9.80
C TYR A 278 0.47 21.47 9.88
N LYS A 279 1.09 20.84 10.84
CA LYS A 279 2.54 20.96 11.04
C LYS A 279 3.35 19.98 10.18
N VAL A 280 2.86 18.77 10.00
CA VAL A 280 3.52 17.68 9.25
C VAL A 280 2.63 17.25 8.10
N PHE A 281 1.66 16.40 8.37
CA PHE A 281 0.70 15.96 7.37
C PHE A 281 -0.33 17.06 7.12
N GLN A 282 -0.65 17.27 5.84
CA GLN A 282 -1.71 18.18 5.40
C GLN A 282 -2.65 17.42 4.44
N PRO A 283 -3.91 17.88 4.29
CA PRO A 283 -4.87 17.23 3.41
C PRO A 283 -4.33 17.07 2.00
N SER A 284 -4.51 15.88 1.43
CA SER A 284 -4.14 15.60 0.04
C SER A 284 -5.07 16.31 -0.94
N PRO A 285 -4.66 16.53 -2.21
CA PRO A 285 -5.54 17.05 -3.25
C PRO A 285 -6.83 16.26 -3.38
N GLY A 286 -7.95 16.94 -3.63
CA GLY A 286 -9.28 16.35 -3.61
C GLY A 286 -9.57 15.28 -4.67
N VAL A 287 -8.67 15.07 -5.64
CA VAL A 287 -8.71 13.92 -6.56
C VAL A 287 -8.35 12.62 -5.84
N LEU A 288 -7.54 12.70 -4.77
CA LEU A 288 -7.26 11.55 -3.91
C LEU A 288 -8.35 11.47 -2.83
N ASP A 289 -9.50 10.92 -3.19
CA ASP A 289 -10.75 10.94 -2.43
C ASP A 289 -11.26 9.55 -1.99
N PRO A 290 -10.41 8.57 -1.62
CA PRO A 290 -10.93 7.31 -1.14
C PRO A 290 -11.68 7.51 0.18
N PRO A 291 -12.53 6.53 0.58
CA PRO A 291 -13.07 6.50 1.94
C PRO A 291 -11.94 6.31 2.97
N ILE A 292 -12.29 6.22 4.26
CA ILE A 292 -11.30 5.89 5.31
C ILE A 292 -10.81 4.45 5.10
N VAL A 293 -9.68 4.30 4.39
CA VAL A 293 -9.09 3.03 3.98
C VAL A 293 -7.60 3.20 3.68
N GLN A 294 -6.82 2.13 3.81
CA GLN A 294 -5.44 2.11 3.31
C GLN A 294 -5.41 2.24 1.77
N CYS A 295 -4.40 2.91 1.24
CA CYS A 295 -4.13 3.09 -0.18
C CYS A 295 -2.62 3.00 -0.42
N ALA A 296 -2.19 2.76 -1.65
CA ALA A 296 -0.77 2.68 -1.99
C ALA A 296 -0.33 3.74 -3.00
N VAL A 297 0.93 4.18 -2.89
CA VAL A 297 1.63 4.95 -3.92
C VAL A 297 2.77 4.13 -4.50
N LEU A 298 3.06 4.30 -5.79
CA LEU A 298 4.15 3.60 -6.48
C LEU A 298 4.84 4.53 -7.48
N ARG A 299 6.19 4.55 -7.51
CA ARG A 299 6.97 5.07 -8.64
C ARG A 299 6.85 4.11 -9.81
N ALA A 300 6.01 4.44 -10.78
CA ALA A 300 5.76 3.61 -11.94
C ALA A 300 6.77 3.84 -13.07
N ALA A 301 7.26 5.07 -13.21
CA ALA A 301 8.28 5.44 -14.19
C ALA A 301 9.09 6.65 -13.72
N SER A 302 10.35 6.74 -14.13
CA SER A 302 11.23 7.86 -13.85
C SER A 302 12.20 8.11 -15.01
N THR A 303 12.28 9.35 -15.47
CA THR A 303 13.25 9.75 -16.47
C THR A 303 14.71 9.56 -16.00
N LEU A 304 14.95 9.54 -14.69
CA LEU A 304 16.25 9.24 -14.11
C LEU A 304 16.61 7.74 -14.18
N ASP A 305 15.63 6.86 -14.39
CA ASP A 305 15.82 5.43 -14.59
C ASP A 305 15.80 5.03 -16.08
N GLY A 306 15.70 6.05 -16.97
CA GLY A 306 15.68 5.87 -18.43
C GLY A 306 14.28 5.63 -19.00
N ASP A 307 13.23 5.90 -18.25
CA ASP A 307 11.86 5.92 -18.78
C ASP A 307 11.57 7.25 -19.51
N ASP A 308 10.61 7.26 -20.42
CA ASP A 308 10.26 8.45 -21.21
C ASP A 308 9.59 9.55 -20.38
N HIS A 309 8.94 9.18 -19.28
CA HIS A 309 8.14 10.09 -18.44
C HIS A 309 8.31 9.78 -16.95
N ASN A 310 8.00 10.78 -16.13
CA ASN A 310 7.84 10.59 -14.68
C ASN A 310 6.39 10.24 -14.39
N VAL A 311 6.16 9.15 -13.68
CA VAL A 311 4.81 8.72 -13.27
C VAL A 311 4.85 8.18 -11.84
N ILE A 312 4.02 8.77 -10.99
CA ILE A 312 3.68 8.21 -9.67
C ILE A 312 2.21 7.83 -9.71
N LEU A 313 1.90 6.63 -9.23
CA LEU A 313 0.54 6.10 -9.13
C LEU A 313 0.05 6.12 -7.69
N PHE A 314 -1.26 6.21 -7.56
CA PHE A 314 -2.01 6.03 -6.32
C PHE A 314 -3.16 5.06 -6.60
N SER A 315 -3.31 4.01 -5.80
CA SER A 315 -4.44 3.07 -5.88
C SER A 315 -5.30 3.13 -4.62
N GLY A 316 -6.60 3.11 -4.82
CA GLY A 316 -7.59 3.10 -3.75
C GLY A 316 -9.02 3.13 -4.28
N PRO A 317 -10.02 2.82 -3.45
CA PRO A 317 -11.43 2.98 -3.80
C PRO A 317 -11.74 4.40 -4.24
N ASP A 318 -12.82 4.55 -5.01
CA ASP A 318 -13.27 5.80 -5.62
C ASP A 318 -14.63 6.20 -5.03
N GLU A 319 -14.65 7.24 -4.20
CA GLU A 319 -15.90 7.77 -3.62
C GLU A 319 -16.90 8.30 -4.68
N ASN A 320 -16.39 8.59 -5.90
CA ASN A 320 -17.20 9.04 -7.03
C ASN A 320 -17.44 7.93 -8.07
N GLY A 321 -17.10 6.68 -7.74
CA GLY A 321 -17.26 5.53 -8.62
C GLY A 321 -18.72 5.11 -8.80
N PRO A 322 -19.02 4.24 -9.77
CA PRO A 322 -20.38 3.87 -10.15
C PRO A 322 -21.18 3.11 -9.08
N SER A 323 -20.50 2.44 -8.12
CA SER A 323 -21.16 1.76 -6.99
C SER A 323 -21.54 2.71 -5.85
N GLY A 324 -21.10 3.98 -5.92
CA GLY A 324 -21.32 4.98 -4.89
C GLY A 324 -20.27 4.97 -3.77
N LYS A 325 -20.57 5.70 -2.71
CA LYS A 325 -19.63 5.90 -1.60
C LYS A 325 -19.30 4.64 -0.82
N GLY A 326 -18.09 4.60 -0.26
CA GLY A 326 -17.62 3.53 0.58
C GLY A 326 -16.43 2.77 -0.01
N ARG A 327 -16.15 1.59 0.52
CA ARG A 327 -15.04 0.74 0.06
C ARG A 327 -15.44 -0.05 -1.17
N SER A 328 -15.52 0.66 -2.30
CA SER A 328 -15.92 0.14 -3.61
C SER A 328 -15.15 0.84 -4.74
N ASP A 329 -15.20 0.26 -5.93
CA ASP A 329 -14.74 0.88 -7.18
C ASP A 329 -13.25 1.25 -7.16
N LEU A 330 -12.38 0.25 -7.26
CA LEU A 330 -10.94 0.50 -7.26
C LEU A 330 -10.50 1.30 -8.48
N ARG A 331 -9.89 2.44 -8.24
CA ARG A 331 -9.30 3.31 -9.25
C ARG A 331 -7.80 3.49 -9.05
N VAL A 332 -7.06 3.58 -10.14
CA VAL A 332 -5.68 4.09 -10.14
C VAL A 332 -5.70 5.55 -10.56
N ARG A 333 -5.07 6.40 -9.77
CA ARG A 333 -4.84 7.82 -10.05
C ARG A 333 -3.36 8.05 -10.31
N TYR A 334 -2.99 9.13 -11.00
CA TYR A 334 -1.60 9.35 -11.38
C TYR A 334 -1.16 10.81 -11.28
N SER A 335 0.13 11.00 -11.04
CA SER A 335 0.84 12.28 -11.10
C SER A 335 2.01 12.15 -12.06
N THR A 336 2.24 13.18 -12.89
CA THR A 336 3.39 13.28 -13.81
C THR A 336 4.34 14.43 -13.44
N ASP A 337 4.08 15.09 -12.32
CA ASP A 337 4.79 16.29 -11.85
C ASP A 337 5.30 16.16 -10.40
N GLU A 338 5.67 14.93 -10.01
CA GLU A 338 6.24 14.65 -8.69
C GLU A 338 5.25 15.01 -7.56
N THR A 339 4.03 14.49 -7.64
CA THR A 339 2.93 14.60 -6.65
C THR A 339 2.30 15.99 -6.49
N LYS A 340 2.70 16.99 -7.29
CA LYS A 340 2.15 18.35 -7.22
C LYS A 340 0.68 18.38 -7.65
N THR A 341 0.36 17.68 -8.73
CA THR A 341 -1.01 17.49 -9.21
C THR A 341 -1.32 16.00 -9.43
N TRP A 342 -2.60 15.66 -9.29
CA TRP A 342 -3.11 14.31 -9.47
C TRP A 342 -4.27 14.31 -10.46
N ARG A 343 -4.42 13.21 -11.19
CA ARG A 343 -5.50 12.99 -12.16
C ARG A 343 -6.09 11.61 -11.98
N ASP A 344 -7.37 11.48 -12.29
CA ASP A 344 -8.00 10.18 -12.43
C ASP A 344 -7.38 9.41 -13.59
N GLY A 345 -7.13 8.15 -13.35
CA GLY A 345 -6.76 7.16 -14.32
C GLY A 345 -7.85 6.08 -14.41
N PRO A 346 -7.51 4.86 -14.83
CA PRO A 346 -8.49 3.82 -15.08
C PRO A 346 -9.21 3.35 -13.82
N LEU A 347 -10.51 3.09 -13.97
CA LEU A 347 -11.30 2.32 -13.03
C LEU A 347 -10.96 0.84 -13.27
N ILE A 348 -10.37 0.19 -12.23
CA ILE A 348 -9.83 -1.17 -12.32
C ILE A 348 -10.90 -2.21 -12.01
N HIS A 349 -11.76 -1.90 -11.05
CA HIS A 349 -12.78 -2.83 -10.56
C HIS A 349 -14.03 -2.05 -10.16
N VAL A 350 -15.19 -2.58 -10.53
CA VAL A 350 -16.51 -2.05 -10.13
C VAL A 350 -17.09 -2.97 -9.06
N GLY A 351 -17.52 -2.40 -7.94
CA GLY A 351 -18.06 -3.14 -6.80
C GLY A 351 -17.11 -3.09 -5.58
N PRO A 352 -17.35 -3.93 -4.56
CA PRO A 352 -16.60 -3.92 -3.32
C PRO A 352 -15.09 -3.99 -3.56
N ALA A 353 -14.36 -2.99 -3.06
CA ALA A 353 -12.91 -2.90 -3.09
C ALA A 353 -12.42 -2.20 -1.81
N ALA A 354 -11.23 -2.56 -1.32
CA ALA A 354 -10.70 -1.94 -0.12
C ALA A 354 -9.18 -1.73 -0.23
N TYR A 355 -8.38 -2.40 0.60
CA TYR A 355 -6.94 -2.27 0.61
C TYR A 355 -6.31 -2.68 -0.73
N SER A 356 -5.28 -1.99 -1.14
CA SER A 356 -4.58 -2.27 -2.40
C SER A 356 -3.11 -1.98 -2.32
N ASP A 357 -2.32 -2.68 -3.12
CA ASP A 357 -0.91 -2.42 -3.36
C ASP A 357 -0.57 -2.55 -4.85
N MET A 358 0.54 -2.00 -5.26
CA MET A 358 0.97 -1.97 -6.65
C MET A 358 2.43 -2.38 -6.81
N VAL A 359 2.77 -2.92 -7.98
CA VAL A 359 4.13 -3.30 -8.32
C VAL A 359 4.45 -3.01 -9.78
N ARG A 360 5.67 -2.58 -10.08
CA ARG A 360 6.17 -2.51 -11.45
C ARG A 360 6.56 -3.92 -11.90
N ILE A 361 5.80 -4.49 -12.86
CA ILE A 361 6.03 -5.86 -13.34
C ILE A 361 7.33 -5.94 -14.13
N ASP A 362 7.54 -5.01 -15.06
CA ASP A 362 8.74 -4.96 -15.90
C ASP A 362 9.64 -3.79 -15.46
N PRO A 363 10.95 -4.00 -15.20
CA PRO A 363 11.85 -2.93 -14.78
C PRO A 363 11.98 -1.78 -15.78
N LYS A 364 11.85 -2.09 -17.09
CA LYS A 364 11.87 -1.14 -18.21
C LYS A 364 10.55 -1.11 -18.97
N GLY A 365 9.52 -1.79 -18.46
CA GLY A 365 8.24 -1.92 -19.11
C GLY A 365 7.20 -0.94 -18.56
N SER A 366 6.13 -0.80 -19.29
CA SER A 366 5.01 0.05 -18.94
C SER A 366 3.90 -0.67 -18.18
N ARG A 367 4.13 -1.93 -17.74
CA ARG A 367 3.10 -2.74 -17.08
C ARG A 367 3.20 -2.66 -15.57
N ILE A 368 2.07 -2.33 -14.95
CA ILE A 368 1.91 -2.22 -13.49
C ILE A 368 0.93 -3.28 -13.03
N GLY A 369 1.31 -4.06 -12.03
CA GLY A 369 0.41 -4.95 -11.30
C GLY A 369 -0.32 -4.18 -10.20
N VAL A 370 -1.60 -4.49 -10.05
CA VAL A 370 -2.46 -3.98 -8.97
C VAL A 370 -3.04 -5.17 -8.23
N PHE A 371 -2.79 -5.24 -6.94
CA PHE A 371 -3.20 -6.33 -6.05
C PHE A 371 -4.12 -5.75 -4.97
N PHE A 372 -5.37 -6.24 -4.84
CA PHE A 372 -6.38 -5.54 -4.07
C PHE A 372 -7.48 -6.46 -3.53
N GLU A 373 -8.04 -6.06 -2.39
CA GLU A 373 -9.25 -6.69 -1.84
C GLU A 373 -10.43 -6.39 -2.75
N ALA A 374 -11.18 -7.43 -3.13
CA ALA A 374 -12.26 -7.38 -4.11
C ALA A 374 -13.50 -8.18 -3.68
N GLY A 375 -14.63 -7.85 -4.31
CA GLY A 375 -15.89 -8.59 -4.21
C GLY A 375 -16.76 -8.35 -5.42
N ASP A 376 -17.81 -9.16 -5.60
CA ASP A 376 -18.73 -8.99 -6.70
C ASP A 376 -19.69 -7.80 -6.46
N PRO A 377 -20.16 -7.10 -7.50
CA PRO A 377 -21.10 -6.01 -7.37
C PRO A 377 -22.34 -6.39 -6.53
N GLY A 378 -22.66 -5.53 -5.55
CA GLY A 378 -23.78 -5.77 -4.61
C GLY A 378 -23.44 -6.70 -3.43
N GLY A 379 -22.24 -7.27 -3.38
CA GLY A 379 -21.73 -8.13 -2.31
C GLY A 379 -20.85 -7.41 -1.30
N LYS A 380 -19.93 -8.17 -0.70
CA LYS A 380 -18.84 -7.68 0.18
C LYS A 380 -17.50 -8.17 -0.37
N GLN A 381 -16.40 -7.60 0.12
CA GLN A 381 -15.08 -8.17 -0.18
C GLN A 381 -15.06 -9.64 0.26
N ASN A 382 -14.63 -10.51 -0.63
CA ASN A 382 -14.56 -11.97 -0.39
C ASN A 382 -13.32 -12.62 -1.00
N ARG A 383 -12.41 -11.83 -1.56
CA ARG A 383 -11.18 -12.31 -2.20
C ARG A 383 -10.13 -11.20 -2.29
N ILE A 384 -8.93 -11.57 -2.67
CA ILE A 384 -7.90 -10.63 -3.11
C ILE A 384 -7.55 -10.98 -4.56
N ASP A 385 -7.72 -10.00 -5.44
CA ASP A 385 -7.50 -10.13 -6.87
C ASP A 385 -6.20 -9.45 -7.30
N PHE A 386 -5.65 -9.89 -8.42
CA PHE A 386 -4.56 -9.25 -9.14
C PHE A 386 -5.01 -8.93 -10.56
N THR A 387 -4.62 -7.74 -11.03
CA THR A 387 -4.74 -7.36 -12.44
C THR A 387 -3.52 -6.58 -12.88
N SER A 388 -3.40 -6.28 -14.17
CA SER A 388 -2.34 -5.41 -14.68
C SER A 388 -2.88 -4.37 -15.64
N ILE A 389 -2.29 -3.16 -15.57
CA ILE A 389 -2.55 -2.04 -16.45
C ILE A 389 -1.30 -1.64 -17.20
N LEU A 390 -1.45 -0.96 -18.32
CA LEU A 390 -0.35 -0.31 -19.01
C LEU A 390 -0.30 1.19 -18.62
N LEU A 391 0.90 1.77 -18.52
CA LEU A 391 1.03 3.22 -18.28
C LEU A 391 0.36 4.05 -19.39
N GLY A 392 0.27 3.50 -20.62
CA GLY A 392 -0.47 4.11 -21.72
C GLY A 392 -1.97 4.24 -21.47
N ASP A 393 -2.54 3.44 -20.58
CA ASP A 393 -3.97 3.46 -20.25
C ASP A 393 -4.36 4.63 -19.33
N LEU A 394 -3.37 5.28 -18.70
CA LEU A 394 -3.61 6.36 -17.74
C LEU A 394 -4.33 7.57 -18.36
N LYS A 395 -4.16 7.80 -19.66
CA LYS A 395 -4.74 8.93 -20.39
C LYS A 395 -6.08 8.60 -21.07
N GLY A 396 -6.58 7.37 -20.95
CA GLY A 396 -7.64 6.83 -21.82
C GLY A 396 -9.08 6.96 -21.33
N SER A 397 -9.39 7.73 -20.27
CA SER A 397 -10.76 7.80 -19.75
C SER A 397 -11.44 9.17 -19.82
N SER A 398 -10.80 10.18 -20.44
CA SER A 398 -11.44 11.50 -20.62
C SER A 398 -10.64 12.39 -21.61
N GLU A 399 -10.79 12.17 -22.89
CA GLU A 399 -10.77 13.19 -23.95
C GLU A 399 -11.94 12.99 -24.91
#